data_9ea2620d36b2fda6147e018bbb63e2e1
#
_entry.id   9ea2620d36b2fda6147e018bbb63e2e1
#
_cell.length_a   1.000
_cell.length_b   1.000
_cell.length_c   1.000
_cell.angle_alpha   90.00
_cell.angle_beta   90.00
_cell.angle_gamma   90.00
#
_symmetry.space_group_name_H-M   'P 1'
#
loop_
_entity.id
_entity.type
_entity.pdbx_description
1 polymer ?
#
loop_
_entity_poly.entity_id
_entity_poly.type
_entity_poly.pdbx_seq_one_letter_code
_entity_poly.pdbx_strand_id
1 'polypeptide(L)'
;GLGAGLAIAVLRRLLDVKVRSRADVKEITGAGVIGAVPENASLTRTGEEAVDLDPRAGEAIRALRTNLKFVSVDEPPRVVSFTSADPSEGKSTVASNLARALALAGERVLVVDADLRRPRQHDLFQVAGDVGLSEVLAGEVQPDDALAATGIPNLTLLPAGRTPPNPSELLGSKRMRALLKLASEDFFVIVDSPPLLPVTDGSLLATAVDGTVLVVRQGRTRKDHLEAAVENLAAVDAHLMGV
;
A
#
# COMPACT_ATOMS: atom_id res chain seq x y z
N GLY A 1 40.25 -10.98 23.11
CA GLY A 1 39.03 -11.58 22.54
C GLY A 1 37.77 -10.75 22.70
N LEU A 2 37.30 -10.45 23.93
CA LEU A 2 36.04 -9.78 24.20
C LEU A 2 35.96 -8.33 23.67
N GLY A 3 37.03 -7.54 23.81
CA GLY A 3 37.09 -6.16 23.33
C GLY A 3 36.98 -6.03 21.80
N ALA A 4 37.65 -6.91 21.06
CA ALA A 4 37.58 -6.95 19.61
C ALA A 4 36.16 -7.36 19.12
N GLY A 5 35.50 -8.31 19.80
CA GLY A 5 34.16 -8.72 19.50
C GLY A 5 33.14 -7.59 19.71
N LEU A 6 33.26 -6.82 20.80
CA LEU A 6 32.42 -5.67 21.09
C LEU A 6 32.64 -4.55 20.07
N ALA A 7 33.90 -4.24 19.71
CA ALA A 7 34.19 -3.23 18.70
C ALA A 7 33.63 -3.59 17.32
N ILE A 8 33.72 -4.85 16.91
CA ILE A 8 33.15 -5.34 15.65
C ILE A 8 31.61 -5.27 15.69
N ALA A 9 30.98 -5.61 16.81
CA ALA A 9 29.52 -5.52 16.96
C ALA A 9 29.01 -4.07 16.88
N VAL A 10 29.71 -3.14 17.55
CA VAL A 10 29.41 -1.70 17.49
C VAL A 10 29.64 -1.16 16.08
N LEU A 11 30.75 -1.52 15.42
CA LEU A 11 31.04 -1.08 14.06
C LEU A 11 29.99 -1.61 13.07
N ARG A 12 29.55 -2.87 13.17
CA ARG A 12 28.47 -3.43 12.38
C ARG A 12 27.15 -2.71 12.60
N ARG A 13 26.84 -2.29 13.82
CA ARG A 13 25.63 -1.52 14.14
C ARG A 13 25.67 -0.11 13.56
N LEU A 14 26.83 0.55 13.58
CA LEU A 14 27.05 1.85 13.00
C LEU A 14 27.04 1.85 11.46
N LEU A 15 27.43 0.73 10.85
CA LEU A 15 27.44 0.53 9.41
C LEU A 15 26.14 -0.08 8.88
N ASP A 16 25.17 -0.40 9.75
CA ASP A 16 23.90 -0.98 9.31
C ASP A 16 22.98 0.10 8.74
N VAL A 17 22.97 0.16 7.43
CA VAL A 17 22.18 1.12 6.63
C VAL A 17 20.71 0.71 6.46
N LYS A 18 20.29 -0.41 7.07
CA LYS A 18 18.92 -0.94 6.91
C LYS A 18 18.05 -0.67 8.12
N VAL A 19 16.76 -0.53 7.87
CA VAL A 19 15.74 -0.45 8.92
C VAL A 19 15.64 -1.79 9.65
N ARG A 20 15.87 -1.80 10.97
CA ARG A 20 15.88 -2.98 11.82
C ARG A 20 14.82 -2.97 12.92
N SER A 21 14.34 -1.81 13.30
CA SER A 21 13.47 -1.65 14.45
C SER A 21 12.36 -0.62 14.22
N ARG A 22 11.33 -0.69 15.07
CA ARG A 22 10.29 0.36 15.12
C ARG A 22 10.88 1.72 15.53
N ALA A 23 11.97 1.73 16.29
CA ALA A 23 12.65 2.97 16.66
C ALA A 23 13.29 3.65 15.46
N ASP A 24 13.96 2.89 14.57
CA ASP A 24 14.50 3.43 13.31
C ASP A 24 13.39 4.06 12.47
N VAL A 25 12.24 3.38 12.34
CA VAL A 25 11.10 3.89 11.58
C VAL A 25 10.60 5.21 12.17
N LYS A 26 10.36 5.25 13.48
CA LYS A 26 9.85 6.45 14.17
C LYS A 26 10.83 7.62 14.08
N GLU A 27 12.13 7.36 14.23
CA GLU A 27 13.19 8.38 14.13
C GLU A 27 13.24 9.00 12.73
N ILE A 28 13.14 8.17 11.68
CA ILE A 28 13.24 8.61 10.29
C ILE A 28 11.95 9.27 9.81
N THR A 29 10.80 8.67 10.11
CA THR A 29 9.53 9.10 9.51
C THR A 29 8.75 10.09 10.37
N GLY A 30 9.06 10.19 11.66
CA GLY A 30 8.23 10.91 12.63
C GLY A 30 6.88 10.24 12.90
N ALA A 31 6.47 9.28 12.07
CA ALA A 31 5.19 8.60 12.15
C ALA A 31 5.26 7.32 13.01
N GLY A 32 4.10 6.88 13.51
CA GLY A 32 3.96 5.64 14.27
C GLY A 32 3.96 4.41 13.37
N VAL A 33 4.45 3.28 13.90
CA VAL A 33 4.25 1.98 13.26
C VAL A 33 2.84 1.50 13.59
N ILE A 34 1.94 1.54 12.59
CA ILE A 34 0.53 1.13 12.73
C ILE A 34 0.32 -0.36 12.55
N GLY A 35 1.29 -1.08 11.95
CA GLY A 35 1.23 -2.52 11.79
C GLY A 35 2.60 -3.16 11.68
N ALA A 36 2.71 -4.43 12.07
CA ALA A 36 3.90 -5.24 11.84
C ALA A 36 3.44 -6.63 11.37
N VAL A 37 3.49 -6.83 10.06
CA VAL A 37 3.03 -8.06 9.42
C VAL A 37 4.22 -9.00 9.23
N PRO A 38 4.20 -10.22 9.78
CA PRO A 38 5.30 -11.16 9.63
C PRO A 38 5.41 -11.64 8.18
N GLU A 39 6.64 -11.92 7.72
CA GLU A 39 6.82 -12.60 6.44
C GLU A 39 6.27 -14.03 6.54
N ASN A 40 5.23 -14.33 5.78
CA ASN A 40 4.56 -15.62 5.82
C ASN A 40 3.99 -15.96 4.43
N ALA A 41 4.14 -17.23 4.02
CA ALA A 41 3.70 -17.71 2.72
C ALA A 41 2.16 -17.62 2.53
N SER A 42 1.36 -17.66 3.61
CA SER A 42 -0.09 -17.51 3.51
C SER A 42 -0.53 -16.14 3.00
N LEU A 43 0.27 -15.09 3.23
CA LEU A 43 -0.01 -13.74 2.76
C LEU A 43 0.12 -13.58 1.22
N THR A 44 0.82 -14.50 0.58
CA THR A 44 1.01 -14.50 -0.89
C THR A 44 0.09 -15.44 -1.63
N ARG A 45 -0.83 -16.12 -0.92
CA ARG A 45 -1.89 -16.92 -1.53
C ARG A 45 -2.81 -16.03 -2.36
N THR A 46 -3.42 -16.62 -3.38
CA THR A 46 -4.27 -15.92 -4.35
C THR A 46 -5.70 -16.44 -4.31
N GLY A 47 -6.64 -15.66 -4.83
CA GLY A 47 -8.04 -16.06 -4.91
C GLY A 47 -8.67 -16.33 -3.54
N GLU A 48 -9.55 -17.32 -3.49
CA GLU A 48 -10.30 -17.69 -2.29
C GLU A 48 -9.43 -18.28 -1.18
N GLU A 49 -8.34 -19.00 -1.53
CA GLU A 49 -7.41 -19.56 -0.54
C GLU A 49 -6.67 -18.49 0.27
N ALA A 50 -6.60 -17.27 -0.23
CA ALA A 50 -5.97 -16.15 0.46
C ALA A 50 -6.76 -15.64 1.67
N VAL A 51 -7.96 -16.14 1.91
CA VAL A 51 -8.76 -15.83 3.10
C VAL A 51 -8.27 -16.61 4.31
N ASP A 52 -7.71 -17.81 4.11
CA ASP A 52 -7.19 -18.67 5.17
C ASP A 52 -5.71 -18.33 5.48
N LEU A 53 -5.51 -17.32 6.29
CA LEU A 53 -4.18 -16.88 6.74
C LEU A 53 -3.67 -17.75 7.90
N ASP A 54 -2.34 -17.91 7.96
CA ASP A 54 -1.69 -18.36 9.19
C ASP A 54 -2.16 -17.52 10.39
N PRO A 55 -2.40 -18.11 11.58
CA PRO A 55 -2.96 -17.39 12.72
C PRO A 55 -2.19 -16.11 13.11
N ARG A 56 -0.85 -16.13 13.03
CA ARG A 56 -0.01 -14.96 13.36
C ARG A 56 -0.13 -13.87 12.30
N ALA A 57 -0.13 -14.25 11.03
CA ALA A 57 -0.32 -13.33 9.91
C ALA A 57 -1.72 -12.71 9.96
N GLY A 58 -2.75 -13.53 10.18
CA GLY A 58 -4.13 -13.08 10.33
C GLY A 58 -4.32 -12.09 11.48
N GLU A 59 -3.69 -12.36 12.65
CA GLU A 59 -3.76 -11.44 13.79
C GLU A 59 -3.07 -10.11 13.48
N ALA A 60 -1.91 -10.14 12.80
CA ALA A 60 -1.20 -8.93 12.42
C ALA A 60 -2.02 -8.05 11.45
N ILE A 61 -2.72 -8.66 10.49
CA ILE A 61 -3.62 -7.94 9.56
C ILE A 61 -4.85 -7.39 10.30
N ARG A 62 -5.42 -8.14 11.25
CA ARG A 62 -6.53 -7.63 12.09
C ARG A 62 -6.10 -6.45 12.96
N ALA A 63 -4.90 -6.51 13.53
CA ALA A 63 -4.32 -5.41 14.29
C ALA A 63 -4.10 -4.17 13.41
N LEU A 64 -3.53 -4.34 12.20
CA LEU A 64 -3.38 -3.26 11.22
C LEU A 64 -4.73 -2.62 10.87
N ARG A 65 -5.76 -3.43 10.59
CA ARG A 65 -7.13 -2.94 10.34
C ARG A 65 -7.66 -2.09 11.50
N THR A 66 -7.46 -2.56 12.73
CA THR A 66 -7.91 -1.84 13.92
C THR A 66 -7.16 -0.53 14.07
N ASN A 67 -5.84 -0.55 14.00
CA ASN A 67 -5.02 0.64 14.16
C ASN A 67 -5.30 1.69 13.08
N LEU A 68 -5.54 1.28 11.84
CA LEU A 68 -5.89 2.19 10.75
C LEU A 68 -7.18 2.98 11.04
N LYS A 69 -8.17 2.35 11.68
CA LYS A 69 -9.41 3.03 12.09
C LYS A 69 -9.19 4.07 13.19
N PHE A 70 -8.12 3.93 13.98
CA PHE A 70 -7.80 4.86 15.08
C PHE A 70 -6.78 5.93 14.72
N VAL A 71 -6.24 5.94 13.51
CA VAL A 71 -5.29 6.99 13.08
C VAL A 71 -5.96 8.36 13.06
N SER A 72 -7.23 8.44 12.67
CA SER A 72 -8.04 9.65 12.74
C SER A 72 -9.44 9.28 13.22
N VAL A 73 -9.76 9.64 14.46
CA VAL A 73 -11.05 9.29 15.09
C VAL A 73 -12.16 10.24 14.65
N ASP A 74 -11.82 11.53 14.51
CA ASP A 74 -12.81 12.57 14.17
C ASP A 74 -13.17 12.57 12.68
N GLU A 75 -12.18 12.28 11.83
CA GLU A 75 -12.35 12.21 10.37
C GLU A 75 -11.74 10.90 9.86
N PRO A 76 -12.48 9.77 9.95
CA PRO A 76 -11.96 8.48 9.52
C PRO A 76 -11.70 8.48 8.01
N PRO A 77 -10.50 8.05 7.58
CA PRO A 77 -10.15 8.03 6.16
C PRO A 77 -11.05 7.06 5.39
N ARG A 78 -11.40 7.46 4.17
CA ARG A 78 -12.17 6.63 3.23
C ARG A 78 -11.33 6.14 2.07
N VAL A 79 -10.26 6.88 1.73
CA VAL A 79 -9.32 6.56 0.65
C VAL A 79 -7.91 6.50 1.20
N VAL A 80 -7.32 5.32 1.23
CA VAL A 80 -5.98 5.10 1.80
C VAL A 80 -5.04 4.50 0.75
N SER A 81 -3.90 5.16 0.54
CA SER A 81 -2.85 4.68 -0.35
C SER A 81 -1.83 3.83 0.39
N PHE A 82 -1.42 2.72 -0.22
CA PHE A 82 -0.30 1.89 0.22
C PHE A 82 0.84 2.02 -0.77
N THR A 83 1.97 2.50 -0.31
CA THR A 83 3.20 2.66 -1.09
C THR A 83 4.42 2.13 -0.34
N SER A 84 5.59 2.23 -0.94
CA SER A 84 6.87 1.84 -0.35
C SER A 84 7.99 2.72 -0.89
N ALA A 85 9.17 2.72 -0.25
CA ALA A 85 10.33 3.40 -0.80
C ALA A 85 10.80 2.73 -2.09
N ASP A 86 11.00 1.41 -2.04
CA ASP A 86 11.52 0.59 -3.14
C ASP A 86 10.49 -0.44 -3.62
N PRO A 87 10.69 -1.00 -4.83
CA PRO A 87 9.90 -2.14 -5.31
C PRO A 87 10.08 -3.38 -4.41
N SER A 88 9.05 -4.23 -4.38
CA SER A 88 9.08 -5.54 -3.69
C SER A 88 9.21 -5.48 -2.16
N GLU A 89 8.76 -4.40 -1.53
CA GLU A 89 8.70 -4.27 -0.07
C GLU A 89 7.41 -4.84 0.54
N GLY A 90 6.46 -5.29 -0.27
CA GLY A 90 5.24 -5.97 0.17
C GLY A 90 3.98 -5.10 0.18
N LYS A 91 4.00 -3.88 -0.38
CA LYS A 91 2.86 -2.96 -0.44
C LYS A 91 1.57 -3.64 -0.95
N SER A 92 1.63 -4.27 -2.13
CA SER A 92 0.48 -4.93 -2.76
C SER A 92 -0.05 -6.10 -1.92
N THR A 93 0.85 -6.87 -1.30
CA THR A 93 0.51 -7.98 -0.40
C THR A 93 -0.19 -7.47 0.86
N VAL A 94 0.30 -6.40 1.48
CA VAL A 94 -0.33 -5.82 2.67
C VAL A 94 -1.68 -5.22 2.31
N ALA A 95 -1.77 -4.45 1.23
CA ALA A 95 -2.99 -3.83 0.74
C ALA A 95 -4.10 -4.88 0.46
N SER A 96 -3.79 -5.94 -0.29
CA SER A 96 -4.76 -7.00 -0.61
C SER A 96 -5.25 -7.76 0.62
N ASN A 97 -4.36 -8.11 1.56
CA ASN A 97 -4.76 -8.82 2.78
C ASN A 97 -5.56 -7.93 3.75
N LEU A 98 -5.23 -6.64 3.84
CA LEU A 98 -6.03 -5.69 4.61
C LEU A 98 -7.42 -5.52 3.98
N ALA A 99 -7.51 -5.41 2.65
CA ALA A 99 -8.78 -5.33 1.92
C ALA A 99 -9.69 -6.53 2.23
N ARG A 100 -9.13 -7.74 2.20
CA ARG A 100 -9.85 -8.96 2.58
C ARG A 100 -10.34 -8.90 4.02
N ALA A 101 -9.50 -8.47 4.95
CA ALA A 101 -9.84 -8.39 6.37
C ALA A 101 -10.92 -7.33 6.67
N LEU A 102 -10.95 -6.23 5.93
CA LEU A 102 -12.01 -5.21 6.01
C LEU A 102 -13.32 -5.75 5.45
N ALA A 103 -13.29 -6.36 4.26
CA ALA A 103 -14.48 -6.92 3.60
C ALA A 103 -15.13 -8.04 4.42
N LEU A 104 -14.33 -8.95 4.98
CA LEU A 104 -14.80 -10.01 5.88
C LEU A 104 -15.39 -9.46 7.20
N ALA A 105 -15.02 -8.26 7.59
CA ALA A 105 -15.61 -7.55 8.72
C ALA A 105 -16.88 -6.76 8.37
N GLY A 106 -17.37 -6.87 7.11
CA GLY A 106 -18.61 -6.26 6.64
C GLY A 106 -18.45 -4.88 5.98
N GLU A 107 -17.23 -4.36 5.84
CA GLU A 107 -16.99 -3.12 5.11
C GLU A 107 -17.11 -3.36 3.59
N ARG A 108 -17.72 -2.45 2.85
CA ARG A 108 -17.66 -2.44 1.39
C ARG A 108 -16.30 -1.86 0.96
N VAL A 109 -15.47 -2.67 0.32
CA VAL A 109 -14.09 -2.32 -0.02
C VAL A 109 -13.87 -2.33 -1.52
N LEU A 110 -13.25 -1.27 -2.03
CA LEU A 110 -12.71 -1.21 -3.37
C LEU A 110 -11.18 -1.17 -3.31
N VAL A 111 -10.53 -2.14 -3.93
CA VAL A 111 -9.09 -2.05 -4.19
C VAL A 111 -8.89 -1.43 -5.57
N VAL A 112 -8.02 -0.43 -5.65
CA VAL A 112 -7.61 0.20 -6.91
C VAL A 112 -6.14 -0.13 -7.16
N ASP A 113 -5.85 -0.89 -8.20
CA ASP A 113 -4.47 -1.16 -8.62
C ASP A 113 -3.94 0.03 -9.43
N ALA A 114 -3.25 0.93 -8.74
CA ALA A 114 -2.69 2.14 -9.31
C ALA A 114 -1.18 2.01 -9.64
N ASP A 115 -0.58 0.82 -9.46
CA ASP A 115 0.75 0.55 -9.98
C ASP A 115 0.67 0.15 -11.47
N LEU A 116 0.34 1.12 -12.33
CA LEU A 116 0.17 0.92 -13.77
C LEU A 116 1.44 0.41 -14.48
N ARG A 117 2.58 0.44 -13.81
CA ARG A 117 3.86 -0.05 -14.35
C ARG A 117 4.13 -1.50 -14.03
N ARG A 118 3.72 -1.96 -12.85
CA ARG A 118 3.92 -3.33 -12.34
C ARG A 118 2.71 -3.81 -11.57
N PRO A 119 1.54 -3.87 -12.23
CA PRO A 119 0.30 -4.24 -11.58
C PRO A 119 0.37 -5.67 -11.02
N ARG A 120 -0.27 -5.87 -9.88
CA ARG A 120 -0.25 -7.16 -9.16
C ARG A 120 -1.59 -7.56 -8.56
N GLN A 121 -2.54 -6.64 -8.44
CA GLN A 121 -3.78 -6.95 -7.71
C GLN A 121 -4.64 -7.94 -8.48
N HIS A 122 -4.68 -7.88 -9.82
CA HIS A 122 -5.40 -8.85 -10.64
C HIS A 122 -4.89 -10.29 -10.42
N ASP A 123 -3.56 -10.49 -10.28
CA ASP A 123 -2.98 -11.78 -9.94
C ASP A 123 -3.37 -12.25 -8.53
N LEU A 124 -3.30 -11.34 -7.54
CA LEU A 124 -3.60 -11.62 -6.13
C LEU A 124 -5.06 -11.99 -5.91
N PHE A 125 -5.96 -11.43 -6.71
CA PHE A 125 -7.40 -11.70 -6.65
C PHE A 125 -7.87 -12.71 -7.71
N GLN A 126 -7.00 -13.17 -8.62
CA GLN A 126 -7.30 -14.10 -9.71
C GLN A 126 -8.45 -13.63 -10.60
N VAL A 127 -8.40 -12.36 -11.00
CA VAL A 127 -9.37 -11.77 -11.93
C VAL A 127 -8.68 -11.30 -13.21
N ALA A 128 -9.47 -11.03 -14.27
CA ALA A 128 -8.95 -10.44 -15.49
C ALA A 128 -8.39 -9.03 -15.22
N GLY A 129 -7.29 -8.69 -15.86
CA GLY A 129 -6.59 -7.41 -15.65
C GLY A 129 -6.47 -6.54 -16.90
N ASP A 130 -7.09 -6.95 -18.04
CA ASP A 130 -6.90 -6.29 -19.35
C ASP A 130 -7.66 -4.95 -19.49
N VAL A 131 -8.72 -4.77 -18.70
CA VAL A 131 -9.49 -3.52 -18.64
C VAL A 131 -9.51 -3.05 -17.19
N GLY A 132 -9.25 -1.78 -16.95
CA GLY A 132 -9.16 -1.26 -15.60
C GLY A 132 -8.95 0.25 -15.53
N LEU A 133 -8.19 0.67 -14.53
CA LEU A 133 -7.94 2.06 -14.19
C LEU A 133 -7.41 2.88 -15.38
N SER A 134 -6.50 2.34 -16.18
CA SER A 134 -5.93 3.04 -17.32
C SER A 134 -6.98 3.41 -18.36
N GLU A 135 -7.88 2.50 -18.73
CA GLU A 135 -8.97 2.73 -19.68
C GLU A 135 -10.01 3.70 -19.11
N VAL A 136 -10.32 3.60 -17.81
CA VAL A 136 -11.21 4.53 -17.13
C VAL A 136 -10.65 5.94 -17.14
N LEU A 137 -9.37 6.11 -16.81
CA LEU A 137 -8.71 7.42 -16.79
C LEU A 137 -8.53 8.00 -18.21
N ALA A 138 -8.32 7.16 -19.22
CA ALA A 138 -8.31 7.55 -20.63
C ALA A 138 -9.73 7.96 -21.13
N GLY A 139 -10.80 7.53 -20.45
CA GLY A 139 -12.18 7.77 -20.85
C GLY A 139 -12.68 6.80 -21.91
N GLU A 140 -12.04 5.67 -22.04
CA GLU A 140 -12.40 4.60 -22.98
C GLU A 140 -13.52 3.71 -22.42
N VAL A 141 -13.58 3.57 -21.08
CA VAL A 141 -14.50 2.70 -20.35
C VAL A 141 -15.12 3.44 -19.17
N GLN A 142 -16.37 3.17 -18.84
CA GLN A 142 -16.98 3.70 -17.61
C GLN A 142 -16.42 2.96 -16.39
N PRO A 143 -16.33 3.61 -15.21
CA PRO A 143 -15.80 2.98 -13.99
C PRO A 143 -16.49 1.65 -13.65
N ASP A 144 -17.82 1.58 -13.71
CA ASP A 144 -18.59 0.39 -13.34
C ASP A 144 -18.29 -0.81 -14.26
N ASP A 145 -18.01 -0.55 -15.55
CA ASP A 145 -17.70 -1.59 -16.53
C ASP A 145 -16.26 -2.17 -16.35
N ALA A 146 -15.40 -1.46 -15.62
CA ALA A 146 -14.03 -1.86 -15.33
C ALA A 146 -13.89 -2.56 -13.97
N LEU A 147 -14.93 -2.58 -13.15
CA LEU A 147 -14.91 -3.25 -11.85
C LEU A 147 -14.95 -4.77 -11.99
N ALA A 148 -14.08 -5.44 -11.25
CA ALA A 148 -14.00 -6.89 -11.20
C ALA A 148 -14.46 -7.43 -9.84
N ALA A 149 -15.38 -8.40 -9.85
CA ALA A 149 -15.77 -9.15 -8.65
C ALA A 149 -14.64 -10.11 -8.26
N THR A 150 -14.22 -10.07 -6.99
CA THR A 150 -13.09 -10.88 -6.49
C THR A 150 -13.50 -12.26 -5.97
N GLY A 151 -14.79 -12.60 -5.98
CA GLY A 151 -15.32 -13.78 -5.31
C GLY A 151 -15.46 -13.65 -3.78
N ILE A 152 -14.86 -12.62 -3.18
CA ILE A 152 -14.95 -12.33 -1.75
C ILE A 152 -16.09 -11.35 -1.52
N PRO A 153 -17.07 -11.66 -0.62
CA PRO A 153 -18.16 -10.74 -0.31
C PRO A 153 -17.66 -9.35 0.12
N ASN A 154 -18.33 -8.30 -0.34
CA ASN A 154 -18.01 -6.90 -0.06
C ASN A 154 -16.66 -6.40 -0.61
N LEU A 155 -15.96 -7.17 -1.45
CA LEU A 155 -14.67 -6.80 -2.01
C LEU A 155 -14.71 -6.74 -3.52
N THR A 156 -14.43 -5.57 -4.06
CA THR A 156 -14.34 -5.29 -5.49
C THR A 156 -12.94 -4.83 -5.84
N LEU A 157 -12.47 -5.17 -7.03
CA LEU A 157 -11.20 -4.69 -7.58
C LEU A 157 -11.45 -3.80 -8.80
N LEU A 158 -10.77 -2.67 -8.87
CA LEU A 158 -10.49 -1.96 -10.10
C LEU A 158 -9.05 -2.32 -10.53
N PRO A 159 -8.86 -3.24 -11.48
CA PRO A 159 -7.54 -3.62 -11.96
C PRO A 159 -6.80 -2.42 -12.59
N ALA A 160 -5.50 -2.54 -12.81
CA ALA A 160 -4.73 -1.49 -13.45
C ALA A 160 -5.12 -1.25 -14.93
N GLY A 161 -5.59 -2.28 -15.61
CA GLY A 161 -5.78 -2.28 -17.07
C GLY A 161 -4.47 -2.46 -17.83
N ARG A 162 -4.46 -2.08 -19.09
CA ARG A 162 -3.25 -2.12 -19.93
C ARG A 162 -2.26 -1.04 -19.48
N THR A 163 -0.97 -1.35 -19.56
CA THR A 163 0.09 -0.37 -19.25
C THR A 163 0.04 0.80 -20.23
N PRO A 164 -0.31 2.02 -19.78
CA PRO A 164 -0.37 3.18 -20.65
C PRO A 164 1.03 3.76 -20.94
N PRO A 165 1.19 4.56 -22.00
CA PRO A 165 2.46 5.21 -22.29
C PRO A 165 2.81 6.34 -21.30
N ASN A 166 1.81 6.90 -20.62
CA ASN A 166 1.93 8.07 -19.74
C ASN A 166 1.28 7.87 -18.37
N PRO A 167 1.74 6.89 -17.53
CA PRO A 167 1.11 6.57 -16.25
C PRO A 167 1.00 7.78 -15.31
N SER A 168 2.06 8.58 -15.18
CA SER A 168 2.11 9.72 -14.26
C SER A 168 1.05 10.78 -14.57
N GLU A 169 0.79 11.06 -15.87
CA GLU A 169 -0.22 12.02 -16.30
C GLU A 169 -1.63 11.53 -15.94
N LEU A 170 -1.92 10.24 -16.16
CA LEU A 170 -3.20 9.64 -15.82
C LEU A 170 -3.44 9.67 -14.32
N LEU A 171 -2.47 9.24 -13.52
CA LEU A 171 -2.58 9.18 -12.06
C LEU A 171 -2.64 10.57 -11.41
N GLY A 172 -1.96 11.59 -11.99
CA GLY A 172 -2.04 12.98 -11.53
C GLY A 172 -3.27 13.75 -12.03
N SER A 173 -4.14 13.14 -12.82
CA SER A 173 -5.26 13.80 -13.48
C SER A 173 -6.39 14.20 -12.53
N LYS A 174 -7.22 15.17 -12.97
CA LYS A 174 -8.48 15.50 -12.27
C LYS A 174 -9.46 14.31 -12.28
N ARG A 175 -9.40 13.45 -13.30
CA ARG A 175 -10.23 12.24 -13.39
C ARG A 175 -9.90 11.25 -12.27
N MET A 176 -8.62 11.05 -11.96
CA MET A 176 -8.21 10.17 -10.84
C MET A 176 -8.78 10.67 -9.52
N ARG A 177 -8.66 11.97 -9.23
CA ARG A 177 -9.23 12.55 -8.00
C ARG A 177 -10.77 12.42 -7.96
N ALA A 178 -11.44 12.67 -9.09
CA ALA A 178 -12.90 12.53 -9.18
C ALA A 178 -13.34 11.07 -9.00
N LEU A 179 -12.62 10.11 -9.59
CA LEU A 179 -12.88 8.69 -9.44
C LEU A 179 -12.76 8.24 -7.98
N LEU A 180 -11.66 8.59 -7.30
CA LEU A 180 -11.45 8.23 -5.90
C LEU A 180 -12.50 8.86 -4.98
N LYS A 181 -12.84 10.12 -5.23
CA LYS A 181 -13.89 10.82 -4.47
C LYS A 181 -15.26 10.15 -4.65
N LEU A 182 -15.65 9.84 -5.88
CA LEU A 182 -16.92 9.16 -6.16
C LEU A 182 -16.92 7.76 -5.51
N ALA A 183 -15.87 6.99 -5.66
CA ALA A 183 -15.76 5.66 -5.07
C ALA A 183 -15.86 5.69 -3.54
N SER A 184 -15.34 6.73 -2.89
CA SER A 184 -15.36 6.87 -1.43
C SER A 184 -16.76 7.09 -0.84
N GLU A 185 -17.76 7.45 -1.66
CA GLU A 185 -19.15 7.58 -1.21
C GLU A 185 -19.72 6.22 -0.80
N ASP A 186 -19.36 5.16 -1.54
CA ASP A 186 -19.88 3.80 -1.36
C ASP A 186 -18.89 2.82 -0.74
N PHE A 187 -17.59 3.05 -0.87
CA PHE A 187 -16.54 2.11 -0.50
C PHE A 187 -15.53 2.70 0.47
N PHE A 188 -14.90 1.83 1.24
CA PHE A 188 -13.57 2.08 1.77
C PHE A 188 -12.56 1.75 0.66
N VAL A 189 -11.81 2.74 0.19
CA VAL A 189 -10.94 2.61 -0.98
C VAL A 189 -9.51 2.37 -0.55
N ILE A 190 -8.92 1.27 -1.01
CA ILE A 190 -7.50 0.96 -0.85
C ILE A 190 -6.81 1.14 -2.20
N VAL A 191 -5.84 2.06 -2.27
CA VAL A 191 -5.06 2.33 -3.47
C VAL A 191 -3.69 1.67 -3.37
N ASP A 192 -3.43 0.65 -4.18
CA ASP A 192 -2.08 0.06 -4.30
C ASP A 192 -1.24 0.93 -5.23
N SER A 193 -0.37 1.74 -4.65
CA SER A 193 0.42 2.75 -5.37
C SER A 193 1.81 2.23 -5.73
N PRO A 194 2.43 2.72 -6.82
CA PRO A 194 3.82 2.40 -7.11
C PRO A 194 4.79 2.93 -6.03
N PRO A 195 6.02 2.40 -5.96
CA PRO A 195 7.03 2.86 -5.01
C PRO A 195 7.47 4.30 -5.30
N LEU A 196 7.86 5.04 -4.24
CA LEU A 196 8.10 6.49 -4.29
C LEU A 196 9.42 6.91 -4.95
N LEU A 197 10.46 6.06 -4.89
CA LEU A 197 11.78 6.49 -5.37
C LEU A 197 11.99 6.29 -6.87
N PRO A 198 11.54 5.20 -7.51
CA PRO A 198 11.78 5.00 -8.93
C PRO A 198 11.00 5.97 -9.83
N VAL A 199 9.82 6.42 -9.37
CA VAL A 199 8.86 7.21 -10.16
C VAL A 199 8.07 8.19 -9.30
N THR A 200 7.56 9.25 -9.91
CA THR A 200 6.76 10.28 -9.21
C THR A 200 5.31 9.90 -9.01
N ASP A 201 4.85 8.81 -9.61
CA ASP A 201 3.45 8.35 -9.63
C ASP A 201 2.87 8.19 -8.21
N GLY A 202 3.65 7.60 -7.28
CA GLY A 202 3.25 7.40 -5.90
C GLY A 202 3.03 8.72 -5.15
N SER A 203 3.89 9.72 -5.37
CA SER A 203 3.73 11.05 -4.76
C SER A 203 2.52 11.79 -5.32
N LEU A 204 2.24 11.67 -6.62
CA LEU A 204 1.03 12.24 -7.23
C LEU A 204 -0.24 11.63 -6.64
N LEU A 205 -0.29 10.31 -6.47
CA LEU A 205 -1.41 9.62 -5.85
C LEU A 205 -1.60 10.02 -4.39
N ALA A 206 -0.52 10.22 -3.65
CA ALA A 206 -0.57 10.63 -2.25
C ALA A 206 -1.29 11.98 -2.03
N THR A 207 -1.34 12.84 -3.05
CA THR A 207 -2.13 14.11 -3.02
C THR A 207 -3.63 13.93 -3.28
N ALA A 208 -4.05 12.74 -3.70
CA ALA A 208 -5.43 12.46 -4.12
C ALA A 208 -6.18 11.56 -3.12
N VAL A 209 -5.55 11.20 -2.01
CA VAL A 209 -6.07 10.29 -0.98
C VAL A 209 -6.14 10.99 0.38
N ASP A 210 -6.89 10.44 1.32
CA ASP A 210 -7.01 10.98 2.68
C ASP A 210 -5.74 10.75 3.50
N GLY A 211 -4.99 9.71 3.17
CA GLY A 211 -3.69 9.43 3.77
C GLY A 211 -2.95 8.26 3.12
N THR A 212 -1.67 8.20 3.43
CA THR A 212 -0.74 7.21 2.86
C THR A 212 -0.13 6.36 3.96
N VAL A 213 -0.11 5.06 3.77
CA VAL A 213 0.61 4.08 4.58
C VAL A 213 1.90 3.70 3.84
N LEU A 214 3.03 3.87 4.49
CA LEU A 214 4.35 3.56 3.92
C LEU A 214 4.81 2.18 4.37
N VAL A 215 4.83 1.23 3.45
CA VAL A 215 5.25 -0.15 3.75
C VAL A 215 6.77 -0.24 3.72
N VAL A 216 7.34 -0.74 4.82
CA VAL A 216 8.79 -0.89 5.02
C VAL A 216 9.10 -2.36 5.28
N ARG A 217 10.09 -2.91 4.58
CA ARG A 217 10.54 -4.31 4.80
C ARG A 217 11.75 -4.35 5.72
N GLN A 218 11.51 -4.76 6.98
CA GLN A 218 12.55 -4.89 8.00
C GLN A 218 13.73 -5.72 7.49
N GLY A 219 14.95 -5.22 7.66
CA GLY A 219 16.18 -5.87 7.22
C GLY A 219 16.44 -5.78 5.71
N ARG A 220 15.59 -5.14 4.93
CA ARG A 220 15.77 -4.89 3.49
C ARG A 220 15.76 -3.41 3.14
N THR A 221 14.71 -2.67 3.52
CA THR A 221 14.61 -1.22 3.28
C THR A 221 15.83 -0.51 3.87
N ARG A 222 16.46 0.32 3.08
CA ARG A 222 17.57 1.17 3.50
C ARG A 222 17.03 2.41 4.23
N LYS A 223 17.76 2.88 5.24
CA LYS A 223 17.38 4.09 6.00
C LYS A 223 17.33 5.33 5.12
N ASP A 224 18.36 5.54 4.30
CA ASP A 224 18.43 6.65 3.35
C ASP A 224 17.30 6.62 2.29
N HIS A 225 16.89 5.43 1.84
CA HIS A 225 15.72 5.29 0.95
C HIS A 225 14.42 5.62 1.68
N LEU A 226 14.29 5.20 2.95
CA LEU A 226 13.12 5.55 3.75
C LEU A 226 13.03 7.07 3.98
N GLU A 227 14.15 7.73 4.31
CA GLU A 227 14.26 9.19 4.45
C GLU A 227 13.81 9.89 3.16
N ALA A 228 14.38 9.52 2.01
CA ALA A 228 14.02 10.09 0.71
C ALA A 228 12.54 9.86 0.35
N ALA A 229 11.96 8.70 0.71
CA ALA A 229 10.54 8.44 0.49
C ALA A 229 9.64 9.35 1.33
N VAL A 230 10.01 9.61 2.60
CA VAL A 230 9.30 10.56 3.47
C VAL A 230 9.43 11.99 2.95
N GLU A 231 10.62 12.39 2.50
CA GLU A 231 10.85 13.71 1.87
C GLU A 231 9.97 13.89 0.62
N ASN A 232 9.85 12.85 -0.22
CA ASN A 232 8.98 12.89 -1.40
C ASN A 232 7.50 13.07 -1.04
N LEU A 233 7.02 12.45 0.04
CA LEU A 233 5.66 12.66 0.54
C LEU A 233 5.48 14.06 1.12
N ALA A 234 6.43 14.53 1.91
CA ALA A 234 6.40 15.86 2.51
C ALA A 234 6.45 16.98 1.46
N ALA A 235 7.21 16.79 0.37
CA ALA A 235 7.32 17.76 -0.72
C ALA A 235 5.99 18.04 -1.44
N VAL A 236 5.01 17.14 -1.33
CA VAL A 236 3.66 17.26 -1.92
C VAL A 236 2.57 17.42 -0.85
N ASP A 237 2.92 17.74 0.38
CA ASP A 237 2.02 17.86 1.54
C ASP A 237 1.13 16.62 1.76
N ALA A 238 1.64 15.44 1.42
CA ALA A 238 0.90 14.19 1.59
C ALA A 238 0.83 13.78 3.06
N HIS A 239 -0.35 13.36 3.51
CA HIS A 239 -0.57 12.89 4.88
C HIS A 239 -0.02 11.47 5.06
N LEU A 240 1.13 11.32 5.74
CA LEU A 240 1.67 10.03 6.16
C LEU A 240 0.95 9.56 7.42
N MET A 241 0.04 8.58 7.28
CA MET A 241 -0.77 8.04 8.38
C MET A 241 0.02 7.11 9.30
N GLY A 242 1.06 6.46 8.77
CA GLY A 242 1.89 5.52 9.52
C GLY A 242 2.68 4.55 8.63
N VAL A 243 3.38 3.65 9.29
CA VAL A 243 4.28 2.68 8.67
C VAL A 243 3.94 1.27 9.12
#